data_7545629c1c4cc900008eed8dffd1be43
#
_entry.id   7545629c1c4cc900008eed8dffd1be43
#
_cell.length_a   1.000
_cell.length_b   1.000
_cell.length_c   1.000
_cell.angle_alpha   90.00
_cell.angle_beta   90.00
_cell.angle_gamma   90.00
#
_symmetry.space_group_name_H-M   'P 1'
#
loop_
_entity.id
_entity.type
_entity.pdbx_description
1 polymer ?
#
loop_
_entity_poly.entity_id
_entity_poly.type
_entity_poly.pdbx_seq_one_letter_code
_entity_poly.pdbx_strand_id
1 'polypeptide(L)'
;MSKPVRKSTLPGRPRGDAAVSHAAIMDAVYELLQEKSARELTMEAIARQAGVGKPTLYKWWPSKAALIMAMFHERLDGKLEPPVAATAEGVIRAKMRRLITSFNGLFGKVVADLIAEGQSDPAILHEFYEQHIRLRRASAVADIERGKMTGEFSADTNAELLVDAIFGSVYYSLLLRIGPLTEKFGNDLIDQALRGARPKEKTSGRKTRHARGNS
;
A
#
# COMPACT_ATOMS: atom_id res chain seq x y z
N MET A 1 -2.47 13.34 -34.14
CA MET A 1 -1.33 14.01 -33.47
C MET A 1 -1.48 13.80 -31.97
N SER A 2 -0.79 12.78 -31.44
CA SER A 2 -0.88 12.41 -30.02
C SER A 2 0.06 13.28 -29.20
N LYS A 3 -0.45 13.91 -28.13
CA LYS A 3 0.36 14.67 -27.16
C LYS A 3 1.20 13.70 -26.31
N PRO A 4 2.47 13.98 -26.03
CA PRO A 4 3.30 13.14 -25.20
C PRO A 4 2.86 13.22 -23.73
N VAL A 5 2.74 12.05 -23.11
CA VAL A 5 2.51 11.87 -21.67
C VAL A 5 3.72 12.45 -20.91
N ARG A 6 3.50 13.46 -20.09
CA ARG A 6 4.52 14.00 -19.18
C ARG A 6 4.90 12.91 -18.17
N LYS A 7 6.12 12.43 -18.25
CA LYS A 7 6.74 11.62 -17.19
C LYS A 7 6.78 12.47 -15.91
N SER A 8 6.11 11.99 -14.87
CA SER A 8 6.26 12.50 -13.49
C SER A 8 7.66 12.14 -13.03
N THR A 9 8.57 13.08 -13.11
CA THR A 9 9.90 12.98 -12.49
C THR A 9 9.78 13.31 -11.03
N LEU A 10 9.99 12.32 -10.16
CA LEU A 10 10.28 12.57 -8.75
C LEU A 10 11.45 13.57 -8.66
N PRO A 11 11.38 14.57 -7.76
CA PRO A 11 12.45 15.55 -7.60
C PRO A 11 13.77 14.83 -7.27
N GLY A 12 14.80 15.08 -8.07
CA GLY A 12 16.13 14.50 -7.88
C GLY A 12 16.73 14.94 -6.54
N ARG A 13 17.54 14.06 -5.94
CA ARG A 13 18.23 14.23 -4.65
C ARG A 13 19.03 15.53 -4.63
N PRO A 14 18.81 16.41 -3.63
CA PRO A 14 19.50 17.69 -3.51
C PRO A 14 21.01 17.53 -3.27
N ARG A 15 21.84 18.51 -3.71
CA ARG A 15 23.29 18.54 -3.51
C ARG A 15 23.67 19.51 -2.40
N GLY A 16 24.57 19.14 -1.49
CA GLY A 16 25.14 20.01 -0.46
C GLY A 16 24.13 20.51 0.59
N ASP A 17 24.04 21.80 0.82
CA ASP A 17 23.19 22.44 1.84
C ASP A 17 21.71 22.11 1.70
N ALA A 18 21.26 21.83 0.46
CA ALA A 18 19.91 21.37 0.18
C ALA A 18 19.66 19.92 0.68
N ALA A 19 20.69 19.08 0.71
CA ALA A 19 20.59 17.71 1.26
C ALA A 19 20.50 17.73 2.79
N VAL A 20 21.24 18.62 3.44
CA VAL A 20 21.16 18.82 4.90
C VAL A 20 19.78 19.34 5.29
N SER A 21 19.26 20.33 4.54
CA SER A 21 17.92 20.85 4.78
C SER A 21 16.83 19.80 4.55
N HIS A 22 16.99 18.91 3.55
CA HIS A 22 16.04 17.84 3.27
C HIS A 22 15.98 16.83 4.43
N ALA A 23 17.14 16.34 4.90
CA ALA A 23 17.20 15.44 6.04
C ALA A 23 16.58 16.05 7.31
N ALA A 24 16.90 17.32 7.60
CA ALA A 24 16.34 18.04 8.73
C ALA A 24 14.80 18.17 8.65
N ILE A 25 14.26 18.36 7.43
CA ILE A 25 12.81 18.40 7.21
C ILE A 25 12.18 17.03 7.48
N MET A 26 12.78 15.94 6.95
CA MET A 26 12.28 14.58 7.18
C MET A 26 12.31 14.20 8.67
N ASP A 27 13.37 14.57 9.38
CA ASP A 27 13.50 14.35 10.82
C ASP A 27 12.45 15.14 11.60
N ALA A 28 12.28 16.43 11.28
CA ALA A 28 11.28 17.29 11.93
C ALA A 28 9.85 16.75 11.76
N VAL A 29 9.49 16.28 10.56
CA VAL A 29 8.17 15.66 10.33
C VAL A 29 8.00 14.41 11.20
N TYR A 30 9.01 13.55 11.22
CA TYR A 30 8.95 12.30 11.99
C TYR A 30 8.81 12.57 13.49
N GLU A 31 9.64 13.45 14.06
CA GLU A 31 9.62 13.83 15.47
C GLU A 31 8.27 14.44 15.88
N LEU A 32 7.77 15.40 15.10
CA LEU A 32 6.48 16.02 15.37
C LEU A 32 5.31 15.03 15.33
N LEU A 33 5.34 14.03 14.44
CA LEU A 33 4.31 13.00 14.37
C LEU A 33 4.37 12.00 15.54
N GLN A 34 5.49 11.91 16.26
CA GLN A 34 5.56 11.13 17.51
C GLN A 34 4.70 11.79 18.62
N GLU A 35 4.63 13.12 18.63
CA GLU A 35 3.98 13.91 19.66
C GLU A 35 2.55 14.33 19.30
N LYS A 36 2.28 14.55 18.01
CA LYS A 36 1.04 15.12 17.48
C LYS A 36 0.36 14.21 16.48
N SER A 37 -0.93 14.43 16.28
CA SER A 37 -1.65 13.82 15.16
C SER A 37 -1.26 14.49 13.83
N ALA A 38 -1.46 13.78 12.72
CA ALA A 38 -1.24 14.38 11.39
C ALA A 38 -2.14 15.61 11.16
N ARG A 39 -3.33 15.63 11.77
CA ARG A 39 -4.28 16.77 11.71
C ARG A 39 -3.70 18.03 12.37
N GLU A 40 -3.06 17.88 13.53
CA GLU A 40 -2.48 19.00 14.30
C GLU A 40 -1.16 19.51 13.71
N LEU A 41 -0.53 18.70 12.84
CA LEU A 41 0.70 19.08 12.18
C LEU A 41 0.45 20.18 11.16
N THR A 42 1.31 21.21 11.16
CA THR A 42 1.25 22.32 10.20
C THR A 42 2.59 22.51 9.48
N MET A 43 2.55 23.05 8.26
CA MET A 43 3.76 23.39 7.51
C MET A 43 4.64 24.39 8.28
N GLU A 44 4.03 25.29 9.05
CA GLU A 44 4.73 26.24 9.93
C GLU A 44 5.51 25.55 11.05
N ALA A 45 4.90 24.57 11.71
CA ALA A 45 5.55 23.82 12.78
C ALA A 45 6.74 23.02 12.23
N ILE A 46 6.58 22.38 11.07
CA ILE A 46 7.64 21.63 10.40
C ILE A 46 8.79 22.59 10.00
N ALA A 47 8.48 23.72 9.36
CA ALA A 47 9.49 24.69 8.94
C ALA A 47 10.32 25.20 10.12
N ARG A 48 9.65 25.53 11.23
CA ARG A 48 10.30 25.99 12.47
C ARG A 48 11.18 24.90 13.09
N GLN A 49 10.68 23.66 13.19
CA GLN A 49 11.43 22.53 13.74
C GLN A 49 12.67 22.20 12.89
N ALA A 50 12.53 22.24 11.57
CA ALA A 50 13.61 21.96 10.62
C ALA A 50 14.59 23.13 10.42
N GLY A 51 14.31 24.33 11.01
CA GLY A 51 15.15 25.51 10.83
C GLY A 51 15.14 26.07 9.40
N VAL A 52 14.04 25.87 8.63
CA VAL A 52 13.93 26.34 7.24
C VAL A 52 12.76 27.29 7.06
N GLY A 53 12.77 28.06 5.96
CA GLY A 53 11.63 28.89 5.59
C GLY A 53 10.48 28.10 5.00
N LYS A 54 9.22 28.50 5.23
CA LYS A 54 8.04 27.89 4.57
C LYS A 54 8.17 27.78 3.04
N PRO A 55 8.68 28.78 2.31
CA PRO A 55 8.86 28.68 0.87
C PRO A 55 9.72 27.48 0.45
N THR A 56 10.69 27.09 1.30
CA THR A 56 11.53 25.91 1.07
C THR A 56 10.71 24.62 1.09
N LEU A 57 9.76 24.49 2.01
CA LEU A 57 8.86 23.32 2.06
C LEU A 57 7.97 23.27 0.82
N TYR A 58 7.27 24.37 0.50
CA TYR A 58 6.34 24.42 -0.62
C TYR A 58 7.01 24.28 -2.00
N LYS A 59 8.31 24.54 -2.08
CA LYS A 59 9.10 24.28 -3.29
C LYS A 59 9.16 22.78 -3.63
N TRP A 60 9.15 21.91 -2.63
CA TRP A 60 9.33 20.47 -2.78
C TRP A 60 8.04 19.69 -2.57
N TRP A 61 7.18 20.13 -1.64
CA TRP A 61 5.94 19.45 -1.29
C TRP A 61 4.78 20.45 -1.32
N PRO A 62 3.79 20.22 -2.21
CA PRO A 62 2.67 21.15 -2.38
C PRO A 62 1.75 21.17 -1.16
N SER A 63 1.75 20.12 -0.35
CA SER A 63 0.88 19.98 0.82
C SER A 63 1.57 19.29 2.00
N LYS A 64 0.95 19.39 3.16
CA LYS A 64 1.32 18.67 4.37
C LYS A 64 1.25 17.16 4.14
N ALA A 65 0.21 16.68 3.48
CA ALA A 65 0.03 15.26 3.18
C ALA A 65 1.15 14.72 2.30
N ALA A 66 1.52 15.45 1.23
CA ALA A 66 2.66 15.11 0.37
C ALA A 66 3.97 14.99 1.15
N LEU A 67 4.22 15.94 2.04
CA LEU A 67 5.44 15.94 2.86
C LEU A 67 5.47 14.77 3.83
N ILE A 68 4.36 14.49 4.52
CA ILE A 68 4.23 13.35 5.43
C ILE A 68 4.47 12.04 4.67
N MET A 69 3.84 11.87 3.50
CA MET A 69 3.99 10.66 2.70
C MET A 69 5.41 10.49 2.15
N ALA A 70 6.06 11.57 1.73
CA ALA A 70 7.46 11.56 1.30
C ALA A 70 8.39 11.08 2.43
N MET A 71 8.19 11.58 3.66
CA MET A 71 8.95 11.17 4.84
C MET A 71 8.79 9.66 5.10
N PHE A 72 7.57 9.14 5.06
CA PHE A 72 7.34 7.70 5.25
C PHE A 72 7.92 6.87 4.11
N HIS A 73 7.80 7.34 2.87
CA HIS A 73 8.39 6.66 1.72
C HIS A 73 9.91 6.50 1.90
N GLU A 74 10.62 7.56 2.27
CA GLU A 74 12.06 7.49 2.47
C GLU A 74 12.47 6.62 3.66
N ARG A 75 11.72 6.66 4.76
CA ARG A 75 12.04 5.89 5.97
C ARG A 75 11.62 4.43 5.92
N LEU A 76 10.53 4.11 5.23
CA LEU A 76 9.97 2.75 5.16
C LEU A 76 10.38 2.01 3.89
N ASP A 77 10.29 2.65 2.72
CA ASP A 77 10.50 1.98 1.44
C ASP A 77 11.98 1.82 1.08
N GLY A 78 12.86 2.66 1.60
CA GLY A 78 14.33 2.48 1.44
C GLY A 78 14.89 1.21 2.08
N LYS A 79 14.07 0.49 2.86
CA LYS A 79 14.40 -0.80 3.49
C LYS A 79 13.63 -1.99 2.91
N LEU A 80 12.79 -1.75 1.90
CA LEU A 80 11.82 -2.74 1.43
C LEU A 80 12.08 -3.10 -0.03
N GLU A 81 13.11 -3.92 -0.28
CA GLU A 81 13.16 -4.64 -1.55
C GLU A 81 11.84 -5.42 -1.75
N PRO A 82 11.32 -5.47 -2.99
CA PRO A 82 10.13 -6.27 -3.24
C PRO A 82 10.38 -7.70 -2.76
N PRO A 83 9.42 -8.33 -2.06
CA PRO A 83 9.62 -9.68 -1.58
C PRO A 83 9.83 -10.63 -2.75
N VAL A 84 10.94 -11.30 -2.76
CA VAL A 84 11.19 -12.40 -3.69
C VAL A 84 10.60 -13.66 -3.08
N ALA A 85 9.52 -14.16 -3.66
CA ALA A 85 8.95 -15.45 -3.32
C ALA A 85 8.73 -16.25 -4.62
N ALA A 86 8.82 -17.57 -4.52
CA ALA A 86 8.67 -18.47 -5.66
C ALA A 86 7.23 -18.46 -6.22
N THR A 87 6.25 -18.07 -5.40
CA THR A 87 4.82 -18.10 -5.73
C THR A 87 4.18 -16.73 -5.59
N ALA A 88 3.11 -16.48 -6.33
CA ALA A 88 2.34 -15.25 -6.22
C ALA A 88 1.69 -15.12 -4.83
N GLU A 89 1.16 -16.21 -4.26
CA GLU A 89 0.65 -16.25 -2.89
C GLU A 89 1.73 -15.87 -1.88
N GLY A 90 2.95 -16.39 -2.03
CA GLY A 90 4.09 -16.06 -1.16
C GLY A 90 4.42 -14.56 -1.18
N VAL A 91 4.36 -13.91 -2.35
CA VAL A 91 4.56 -12.46 -2.47
C VAL A 91 3.44 -11.68 -1.79
N ILE A 92 2.17 -12.07 -1.99
CA ILE A 92 1.03 -11.41 -1.34
C ILE A 92 1.13 -11.53 0.19
N ARG A 93 1.49 -12.71 0.72
CA ARG A 93 1.72 -12.91 2.17
C ARG A 93 2.84 -12.02 2.70
N ALA A 94 3.94 -11.88 1.96
CA ALA A 94 5.03 -11.01 2.35
C ALA A 94 4.64 -9.52 2.34
N LYS A 95 3.85 -9.08 1.34
CA LYS A 95 3.28 -7.72 1.29
C LYS A 95 2.34 -7.48 2.48
N MET A 96 1.52 -8.46 2.85
CA MET A 96 0.62 -8.39 4.00
C MET A 96 1.39 -8.24 5.31
N ARG A 97 2.42 -9.05 5.56
CA ARG A 97 3.24 -8.93 6.78
C ARG A 97 3.85 -7.53 6.90
N ARG A 98 4.38 -6.99 5.79
CA ARG A 98 4.94 -5.62 5.78
C ARG A 98 3.90 -4.56 6.10
N LEU A 99 2.72 -4.67 5.51
CA LEU A 99 1.62 -3.74 5.77
C LEU A 99 1.22 -3.78 7.25
N ILE A 100 1.01 -4.96 7.81
CA ILE A 100 0.67 -5.15 9.23
C ILE A 100 1.75 -4.57 10.13
N THR A 101 3.03 -4.87 9.88
CA THR A 101 4.15 -4.30 10.65
C THR A 101 4.15 -2.78 10.61
N SER A 102 3.94 -2.19 9.41
CA SER A 102 3.89 -0.73 9.25
C SER A 102 2.68 -0.12 9.95
N PHE A 103 1.52 -0.77 9.89
CA PHE A 103 0.27 -0.28 10.48
C PHE A 103 0.22 -0.40 12.01
N ASN A 104 0.99 -1.30 12.60
CA ASN A 104 1.16 -1.36 14.06
C ASN A 104 2.08 -0.28 14.63
N GLY A 105 2.73 0.52 13.78
CA GLY A 105 3.60 1.63 14.16
C GLY A 105 2.98 3.01 13.91
N LEU A 106 3.82 4.03 13.97
CA LEU A 106 3.46 5.42 13.72
C LEU A 106 2.76 5.61 12.37
N PHE A 107 3.18 4.86 11.36
CA PHE A 107 2.61 4.95 10.03
C PHE A 107 1.11 4.63 10.01
N GLY A 108 0.66 3.58 10.71
CA GLY A 108 -0.77 3.24 10.79
C GLY A 108 -1.61 4.33 11.46
N LYS A 109 -1.09 4.96 12.53
CA LYS A 109 -1.75 6.11 13.16
C LYS A 109 -1.92 7.25 12.17
N VAL A 110 -0.84 7.60 11.46
CA VAL A 110 -0.85 8.72 10.50
C VAL A 110 -1.74 8.42 9.29
N VAL A 111 -1.76 7.19 8.80
CA VAL A 111 -2.68 6.77 7.72
C VAL A 111 -4.15 6.95 8.15
N ALA A 112 -4.49 6.52 9.36
CA ALA A 112 -5.85 6.70 9.89
C ALA A 112 -6.21 8.19 10.02
N ASP A 113 -5.30 9.03 10.51
CA ASP A 113 -5.48 10.47 10.62
C ASP A 113 -5.69 11.14 9.25
N LEU A 114 -4.86 10.82 8.24
CA LEU A 114 -4.97 11.37 6.88
C LEU A 114 -6.28 10.95 6.19
N ILE A 115 -6.70 9.70 6.35
CA ILE A 115 -7.97 9.23 5.80
C ILE A 115 -9.14 9.95 6.48
N ALA A 116 -9.10 10.15 7.80
CA ALA A 116 -10.13 10.87 8.54
C ALA A 116 -10.20 12.36 8.13
N GLU A 117 -9.06 13.05 8.00
CA GLU A 117 -8.97 14.43 7.55
C GLU A 117 -9.49 14.55 6.10
N GLY A 118 -9.14 13.60 5.26
CA GLY A 118 -9.53 13.54 3.85
C GLY A 118 -11.02 13.30 3.60
N GLN A 119 -11.80 12.88 4.61
CA GLN A 119 -13.27 12.85 4.48
C GLN A 119 -13.86 14.27 4.40
N SER A 120 -13.16 15.26 4.96
CA SER A 120 -13.56 16.67 4.90
C SER A 120 -12.80 17.45 3.82
N ASP A 121 -11.66 16.96 3.38
CA ASP A 121 -10.83 17.54 2.31
C ASP A 121 -10.43 16.48 1.28
N PRO A 122 -11.19 16.34 0.18
CA PRO A 122 -10.94 15.34 -0.85
C PRO A 122 -9.53 15.42 -1.49
N ALA A 123 -8.87 16.58 -1.44
CA ALA A 123 -7.51 16.70 -1.98
C ALA A 123 -6.50 15.85 -1.21
N ILE A 124 -6.67 15.72 0.11
CA ILE A 124 -5.83 14.88 0.98
C ILE A 124 -5.99 13.40 0.60
N LEU A 125 -7.23 12.93 0.38
CA LEU A 125 -7.47 11.54 -0.05
C LEU A 125 -6.90 11.26 -1.43
N HIS A 126 -7.06 12.19 -2.37
CA HIS A 126 -6.50 12.06 -3.71
C HIS A 126 -4.97 11.94 -3.65
N GLU A 127 -4.33 12.81 -2.88
CA GLU A 127 -2.88 12.80 -2.73
C GLU A 127 -2.38 11.53 -2.04
N PHE A 128 -3.05 11.10 -0.96
CA PHE A 128 -2.76 9.84 -0.28
C PHE A 128 -2.89 8.64 -1.23
N TYR A 129 -3.97 8.61 -2.03
CA TYR A 129 -4.17 7.56 -3.02
C TYR A 129 -3.04 7.53 -4.06
N GLU A 130 -2.73 8.66 -4.69
CA GLU A 130 -1.71 8.75 -5.74
C GLU A 130 -0.30 8.43 -5.23
N GLN A 131 0.06 8.94 -4.05
CA GLN A 131 1.41 8.79 -3.50
C GLN A 131 1.63 7.43 -2.80
N HIS A 132 0.57 6.83 -2.26
CA HIS A 132 0.73 5.65 -1.41
C HIS A 132 -0.01 4.41 -1.91
N ILE A 133 -1.28 4.52 -2.32
CA ILE A 133 -2.12 3.36 -2.61
C ILE A 133 -1.89 2.85 -4.03
N ARG A 134 -1.97 3.73 -5.04
CA ARG A 134 -2.07 3.37 -6.45
C ARG A 134 -0.96 2.41 -6.91
N LEU A 135 0.29 2.72 -6.63
CA LEU A 135 1.42 1.90 -7.07
C LEU A 135 1.48 0.55 -6.33
N ARG A 136 1.18 0.53 -5.03
CA ARG A 136 1.14 -0.69 -4.23
C ARG A 136 0.01 -1.61 -4.66
N ARG A 137 -1.17 -1.04 -4.91
CA ARG A 137 -2.32 -1.76 -5.45
C ARG A 137 -2.01 -2.36 -6.81
N ALA A 138 -1.49 -1.56 -7.75
CA ALA A 138 -1.09 -2.04 -9.07
C ALA A 138 -0.05 -3.17 -9.01
N SER A 139 0.93 -3.05 -8.12
CA SER A 139 1.92 -4.11 -7.88
C SER A 139 1.30 -5.41 -7.33
N ALA A 140 0.32 -5.31 -6.44
CA ALA A 140 -0.37 -6.49 -5.92
C ALA A 140 -1.27 -7.15 -6.99
N VAL A 141 -1.95 -6.34 -7.81
CA VAL A 141 -2.74 -6.83 -8.97
C VAL A 141 -1.84 -7.58 -9.96
N ALA A 142 -0.66 -7.03 -10.28
CA ALA A 142 0.30 -7.70 -11.16
C ALA A 142 0.78 -9.05 -10.59
N ASP A 143 0.91 -9.18 -9.26
CA ASP A 143 1.26 -10.45 -8.64
C ASP A 143 0.13 -11.48 -8.78
N ILE A 144 -1.13 -11.08 -8.61
CA ILE A 144 -2.28 -11.97 -8.83
C ILE A 144 -2.36 -12.39 -10.31
N GLU A 145 -2.20 -11.46 -11.25
CA GLU A 145 -2.20 -11.77 -12.69
C GLU A 145 -1.07 -12.75 -13.04
N ARG A 146 0.11 -12.60 -12.44
CA ARG A 146 1.21 -13.56 -12.60
C ARG A 146 0.80 -14.95 -12.08
N GLY A 147 0.15 -15.03 -10.92
CA GLY A 147 -0.36 -16.29 -10.36
C GLY A 147 -1.41 -16.94 -11.25
N LYS A 148 -2.25 -16.17 -11.95
CA LYS A 148 -3.18 -16.69 -12.97
C LYS A 148 -2.44 -17.29 -14.16
N MET A 149 -1.40 -16.62 -14.65
CA MET A 149 -0.59 -17.11 -15.77
C MET A 149 0.16 -18.41 -15.42
N THR A 150 0.59 -18.58 -14.18
CA THR A 150 1.29 -19.80 -13.71
C THR A 150 0.33 -20.92 -13.29
N GLY A 151 -0.98 -20.67 -13.30
CA GLY A 151 -1.99 -21.64 -12.85
C GLY A 151 -2.11 -21.78 -11.33
N GLU A 152 -1.48 -20.92 -10.56
CA GLU A 152 -1.59 -20.83 -9.10
C GLU A 152 -2.99 -20.33 -8.70
N PHE A 153 -3.55 -19.41 -9.48
CA PHE A 153 -4.91 -18.91 -9.34
C PHE A 153 -5.76 -19.22 -10.58
N SER A 154 -7.08 -19.29 -10.38
CA SER A 154 -8.03 -19.47 -11.47
C SER A 154 -7.94 -18.32 -12.47
N ALA A 155 -7.99 -18.61 -13.77
CA ALA A 155 -8.01 -17.61 -14.84
C ALA A 155 -9.21 -16.64 -14.71
N ASP A 156 -10.33 -17.10 -14.13
CA ASP A 156 -11.54 -16.30 -13.92
C ASP A 156 -11.45 -15.35 -12.73
N THR A 157 -10.35 -15.39 -11.96
CA THR A 157 -10.18 -14.52 -10.80
C THR A 157 -10.09 -13.05 -11.22
N ASN A 158 -10.95 -12.21 -10.66
CA ASN A 158 -10.80 -10.76 -10.77
C ASN A 158 -9.69 -10.30 -9.82
N ALA A 159 -8.52 -9.98 -10.37
CA ALA A 159 -7.34 -9.64 -9.59
C ALA A 159 -7.51 -8.35 -8.78
N GLU A 160 -8.17 -7.33 -9.35
CA GLU A 160 -8.41 -6.06 -8.66
C GLU A 160 -9.32 -6.25 -7.45
N LEU A 161 -10.45 -6.94 -7.64
CA LEU A 161 -11.39 -7.21 -6.56
C LEU A 161 -10.76 -8.06 -5.46
N LEU A 162 -9.94 -9.05 -5.82
CA LEU A 162 -9.24 -9.89 -4.86
C LEU A 162 -8.24 -9.09 -4.02
N VAL A 163 -7.48 -8.20 -4.66
CA VAL A 163 -6.55 -7.29 -3.97
C VAL A 163 -7.31 -6.35 -3.03
N ASP A 164 -8.42 -5.79 -3.48
CA ASP A 164 -9.24 -4.89 -2.66
C ASP A 164 -9.88 -5.62 -1.47
N ALA A 165 -10.34 -6.85 -1.65
CA ALA A 165 -10.85 -7.70 -0.57
C ALA A 165 -9.78 -8.02 0.49
N ILE A 166 -8.56 -8.35 0.06
CA ILE A 166 -7.45 -8.70 0.95
C ILE A 166 -6.94 -7.45 1.69
N PHE A 167 -6.51 -6.43 0.98
CA PHE A 167 -5.86 -5.28 1.60
C PHE A 167 -6.85 -4.28 2.19
N GLY A 168 -8.03 -4.10 1.59
CA GLY A 168 -9.09 -3.25 2.10
C GLY A 168 -9.58 -3.67 3.49
N SER A 169 -9.62 -4.97 3.77
CA SER A 169 -9.98 -5.50 5.10
C SER A 169 -9.00 -5.08 6.20
N VAL A 170 -7.72 -4.90 5.87
CA VAL A 170 -6.71 -4.40 6.82
C VAL A 170 -6.96 -2.92 7.13
N TYR A 171 -7.27 -2.10 6.11
CA TYR A 171 -7.66 -0.70 6.31
C TYR A 171 -8.95 -0.58 7.12
N TYR A 172 -9.94 -1.41 6.83
CA TYR A 172 -11.18 -1.47 7.61
C TYR A 172 -10.90 -1.74 9.10
N SER A 173 -10.06 -2.74 9.40
CA SER A 173 -9.68 -3.08 10.76
C SER A 173 -8.87 -1.98 11.45
N LEU A 174 -7.95 -1.31 10.72
CA LEU A 174 -7.17 -0.18 11.20
C LEU A 174 -8.08 0.99 11.59
N LEU A 175 -8.97 1.39 10.67
CA LEU A 175 -9.81 2.60 10.83
C LEU A 175 -10.86 2.44 11.94
N LEU A 176 -11.47 1.26 12.05
CA LEU A 176 -12.50 0.98 13.05
C LEU A 176 -11.96 0.39 14.36
N ARG A 177 -10.65 0.10 14.43
CA ARG A 177 -9.99 -0.49 15.61
C ARG A 177 -10.69 -1.74 16.12
N ILE A 178 -11.17 -2.61 15.22
CA ILE A 178 -11.98 -3.79 15.55
C ILE A 178 -11.17 -4.83 16.34
N GLY A 179 -9.85 -4.90 16.09
CA GLY A 179 -8.95 -5.83 16.77
C GLY A 179 -7.49 -5.59 16.40
N PRO A 180 -6.57 -6.36 17.00
CA PRO A 180 -5.15 -6.21 16.71
C PRO A 180 -4.83 -6.70 15.29
N LEU A 181 -4.03 -5.93 14.56
CA LEU A 181 -3.47 -6.35 13.28
C LEU A 181 -2.29 -7.30 13.53
N THR A 182 -2.57 -8.60 13.57
CA THR A 182 -1.56 -9.65 13.81
C THR A 182 -1.17 -10.33 12.50
N GLU A 183 -0.01 -10.98 12.48
CA GLU A 183 0.38 -11.82 11.33
C GLU A 183 -0.62 -12.96 11.10
N LYS A 184 -1.18 -13.53 12.19
CA LYS A 184 -2.23 -14.54 12.09
C LYS A 184 -3.47 -13.99 11.39
N PHE A 185 -3.93 -12.78 11.77
CA PHE A 185 -5.06 -12.13 11.11
C PHE A 185 -4.80 -11.98 9.60
N GLY A 186 -3.62 -11.51 9.21
CA GLY A 186 -3.27 -11.35 7.80
C GLY A 186 -3.24 -12.66 7.03
N ASN A 187 -2.72 -13.73 7.64
CA ASN A 187 -2.70 -15.06 7.02
C ASN A 187 -4.10 -15.65 6.88
N ASP A 188 -4.92 -15.59 7.94
CA ASP A 188 -6.31 -16.09 7.91
C ASP A 188 -7.15 -15.36 6.84
N LEU A 189 -6.95 -14.05 6.70
CA LEU A 189 -7.62 -13.22 5.70
C LEU A 189 -7.23 -13.64 4.28
N ILE A 190 -5.94 -13.85 4.03
CA ILE A 190 -5.46 -14.33 2.73
C ILE A 190 -6.00 -15.73 2.44
N ASP A 191 -5.94 -16.65 3.39
CA ASP A 191 -6.46 -18.02 3.23
C ASP A 191 -7.95 -18.01 2.87
N GLN A 192 -8.72 -17.14 3.53
CA GLN A 192 -10.15 -17.00 3.25
C GLN A 192 -10.41 -16.43 1.85
N ALA A 193 -9.69 -15.36 1.47
CA ALA A 193 -9.85 -14.70 0.19
C ALA A 193 -9.43 -15.61 -0.98
N LEU A 194 -8.32 -16.33 -0.83
CA LEU A 194 -7.79 -17.20 -1.88
C LEU A 194 -8.60 -18.49 -2.10
N ARG A 195 -9.48 -18.89 -1.18
CA ARG A 195 -10.32 -20.08 -1.39
C ARG A 195 -11.17 -19.97 -2.66
N GLY A 196 -11.69 -18.80 -2.96
CA GLY A 196 -12.47 -18.53 -4.18
C GLY A 196 -11.62 -18.33 -5.43
N ALA A 197 -10.32 -18.11 -5.28
CA ALA A 197 -9.40 -17.85 -6.37
C ALA A 197 -8.58 -19.08 -6.80
N ARG A 198 -8.66 -20.19 -6.08
CA ARG A 198 -7.95 -21.43 -6.45
C ARG A 198 -8.56 -22.08 -7.69
N PRO A 199 -7.73 -22.69 -8.57
CA PRO A 199 -8.25 -23.44 -9.72
C PRO A 199 -9.22 -24.52 -9.25
N LYS A 200 -10.37 -24.63 -9.91
CA LYS A 200 -11.30 -25.73 -9.67
C LYS A 200 -10.66 -27.01 -10.15
N GLU A 201 -10.61 -28.06 -9.32
CA GLU A 201 -10.23 -29.39 -9.79
C GLU A 201 -11.15 -29.78 -10.94
N LYS A 202 -10.55 -30.16 -12.09
CA LYS A 202 -11.32 -30.73 -13.19
C LYS A 202 -11.97 -32.01 -12.65
N THR A 203 -13.26 -32.00 -12.40
CA THR A 203 -14.03 -33.17 -12.10
C THR A 203 -13.85 -34.16 -13.26
N SER A 204 -12.97 -35.14 -13.10
CA SER A 204 -12.75 -36.22 -14.05
C SER A 204 -14.10 -36.91 -14.23
N GLY A 205 -14.72 -36.67 -15.39
CA GLY A 205 -16.00 -37.25 -15.75
C GLY A 205 -15.94 -38.78 -15.62
N ARG A 206 -16.57 -39.27 -14.58
CA ARG A 206 -16.81 -40.72 -14.38
C ARG A 206 -17.66 -41.21 -15.55
N LYS A 207 -17.00 -41.70 -16.63
CA LYS A 207 -17.67 -42.44 -17.71
C LYS A 207 -18.36 -43.64 -17.08
N THR A 208 -19.64 -43.52 -16.83
CA THR A 208 -20.52 -44.70 -16.59
C THR A 208 -20.51 -45.55 -17.86
N ARG A 209 -19.69 -46.61 -17.83
CA ARG A 209 -19.81 -47.71 -18.78
C ARG A 209 -21.17 -48.37 -18.53
N HIS A 210 -22.15 -48.02 -19.37
CA HIS A 210 -23.34 -48.87 -19.53
C HIS A 210 -22.87 -50.20 -20.16
N ALA A 211 -22.74 -51.23 -19.34
CA ALA A 211 -22.65 -52.59 -19.81
C ALA A 211 -24.02 -52.94 -20.41
N ARG A 212 -24.11 -52.99 -21.73
CA ARG A 212 -25.16 -53.69 -22.42
C ARG A 212 -24.87 -55.17 -22.22
N GLY A 213 -25.60 -55.84 -21.32
CA GLY A 213 -25.74 -57.30 -21.29
C GLY A 213 -26.79 -57.72 -22.30
N ASN A 214 -26.37 -58.52 -23.22
CA ASN A 214 -27.17 -59.21 -24.20
C ASN A 214 -27.63 -60.51 -23.60
N SER A 215 -28.89 -60.81 -23.64
CA SER A 215 -29.45 -62.11 -23.91
C SER A 215 -30.96 -62.05 -24.06
#